data_402b452a72268bd742732be4a3f66d1c
#
_entry.id   402b452a72268bd742732be4a3f66d1c
#
_cell.length_a   1.000
_cell.length_b   1.000
_cell.length_c   1.000
_cell.angle_alpha   90.00
_cell.angle_beta   90.00
_cell.angle_gamma   90.00
#
_symmetry.space_group_name_H-M   'P 1'
#
loop_
_entity.id
_entity.type
_entity.pdbx_description
1 polymer ?
#
loop_
_entity_poly.entity_id
_entity_poly.type
_entity_poly.pdbx_seq_one_letter_code
_entity_poly.pdbx_strand_id
1 'polypeptide(L)'
;FENHVLKQARDGEPRGVLQAVLDVGQGRVLFVGTHLDHTKDQAERLFSQSQFDDLFAEHKDLPVVFCGDFNDTPDSELYKRMSEKWIDAWSLVGKGDGFTMTSASPTRRIDYVWVSDKKNFKLRWVDVPQTKASDHLPLVAEMELKPVPHPMGNEQLALLIIVLTFLSAIPIGLGITIFKANRLNSSIKES
;
A
#
# COMPACT_ATOMS: atom_id res chain seq x y z
N PHE A 1 -3.67 14.62 -6.53
CA PHE A 1 -4.21 13.25 -6.52
C PHE A 1 -5.21 13.08 -7.65
N GLU A 2 -5.32 11.86 -8.13
CA GLU A 2 -6.22 11.47 -9.21
C GLU A 2 -7.04 10.26 -8.77
N ASN A 3 -8.29 10.20 -9.22
CA ASN A 3 -9.16 9.06 -8.96
C ASN A 3 -9.62 8.48 -10.30
N HIS A 4 -9.31 7.22 -10.53
CA HIS A 4 -9.62 6.49 -11.74
C HIS A 4 -10.67 5.42 -11.44
N VAL A 5 -11.81 5.50 -12.12
CA VAL A 5 -12.80 4.42 -12.08
C VAL A 5 -12.30 3.28 -12.98
N LEU A 6 -12.20 2.08 -12.43
CA LEU A 6 -11.81 0.89 -13.18
C LEU A 6 -12.93 0.46 -14.13
N LYS A 7 -12.55 0.05 -15.33
CA LYS A 7 -13.50 -0.61 -16.23
C LYS A 7 -13.91 -1.94 -15.62
N GLN A 8 -15.16 -2.30 -15.80
CA GLN A 8 -15.73 -3.56 -15.30
C GLN A 8 -15.90 -4.55 -16.46
N ALA A 9 -15.62 -5.82 -16.20
CA ALA A 9 -15.91 -6.90 -17.15
C ALA A 9 -17.38 -7.34 -17.09
N ARG A 10 -18.06 -7.04 -15.98
CA ARG A 10 -19.47 -7.36 -15.74
C ARG A 10 -20.12 -6.26 -14.90
N ASP A 11 -21.45 -6.25 -14.87
CA ASP A 11 -22.19 -5.38 -13.95
C ASP A 11 -21.88 -5.73 -12.50
N GLY A 12 -21.58 -4.71 -11.69
CA GLY A 12 -21.21 -4.86 -10.31
C GLY A 12 -21.00 -3.51 -9.63
N GLU A 13 -20.47 -3.56 -8.43
CA GLU A 13 -20.09 -2.35 -7.69
C GLU A 13 -18.87 -1.68 -8.35
N PRO A 14 -18.95 -0.39 -8.72
CA PRO A 14 -17.81 0.31 -9.30
C PRO A 14 -16.60 0.30 -8.38
N ARG A 15 -15.44 -0.01 -8.93
CA ARG A 15 -14.15 0.00 -8.24
C ARG A 15 -13.25 1.07 -8.82
N GLY A 16 -12.26 1.50 -8.06
CA GLY A 16 -11.38 2.57 -8.48
C GLY A 16 -9.97 2.44 -7.92
N VAL A 17 -9.11 3.27 -8.47
CA VAL A 17 -7.73 3.46 -8.05
C VAL A 17 -7.53 4.94 -7.74
N LEU A 18 -7.15 5.24 -6.51
CA LEU A 18 -6.69 6.56 -6.09
C LEU A 18 -5.18 6.64 -6.27
N GLN A 19 -4.69 7.67 -6.93
CA GLN A 19 -3.26 7.94 -7.08
C GLN A 19 -2.91 9.29 -6.45
N ALA A 20 -1.77 9.35 -5.77
CA ALA A 20 -1.24 10.59 -5.24
C ALA A 20 0.29 10.58 -5.32
N VAL A 21 0.87 11.61 -5.93
CA VAL A 21 2.32 11.82 -5.86
C VAL A 21 2.63 12.55 -4.56
N LEU A 22 3.40 11.91 -3.70
CA LEU A 22 3.79 12.40 -2.39
C LEU A 22 5.26 12.83 -2.41
N ASP A 23 5.53 14.05 -1.97
CA ASP A 23 6.90 14.46 -1.62
C ASP A 23 7.19 14.06 -0.18
N VAL A 24 8.12 13.13 -0.01
CA VAL A 24 8.51 12.62 1.30
C VAL A 24 9.84 13.22 1.79
N GLY A 25 10.31 14.30 1.15
CA GLY A 25 11.49 15.08 1.56
C GLY A 25 12.82 14.52 1.04
N GLN A 26 12.88 13.25 0.64
CA GLN A 26 14.05 12.63 -0.03
C GLN A 26 13.77 12.27 -1.49
N GLY A 27 12.56 12.51 -1.93
CA GLY A 27 12.09 12.20 -3.27
C GLY A 27 10.57 12.11 -3.31
N ARG A 28 10.08 11.79 -4.48
CA ARG A 28 8.65 11.61 -4.72
C ARG A 28 8.33 10.13 -4.81
N VAL A 29 7.15 9.77 -4.30
CA VAL A 29 6.60 8.41 -4.32
C VAL A 29 5.21 8.49 -4.93
N LEU A 30 4.88 7.60 -5.85
CA LEU A 30 3.50 7.36 -6.24
C LEU A 30 2.84 6.49 -5.18
N PHE A 31 1.89 7.06 -4.48
CA PHE A 31 1.04 6.34 -3.55
C PHE A 31 -0.27 5.96 -4.25
N VAL A 32 -0.63 4.68 -4.16
CA VAL A 32 -1.79 4.12 -4.84
C VAL A 32 -2.66 3.38 -3.84
N GLY A 33 -3.97 3.64 -3.87
CA GLY A 33 -4.96 2.96 -3.06
C GLY A 33 -6.06 2.33 -3.91
N THR A 34 -6.51 1.13 -3.56
CA THR A 34 -7.63 0.45 -4.23
C THR A 34 -8.46 -0.39 -3.26
N HIS A 35 -9.67 -0.73 -3.69
CA HIS A 35 -10.50 -1.78 -3.10
C HIS A 35 -11.13 -2.57 -4.25
N LEU A 36 -10.66 -3.80 -4.46
CA LEU A 36 -11.09 -4.64 -5.57
C LEU A 36 -12.41 -5.36 -5.28
N ASP A 37 -12.97 -5.98 -6.32
CA ASP A 37 -14.22 -6.73 -6.24
C ASP A 37 -14.15 -7.88 -5.22
N HIS A 38 -15.21 -8.08 -4.44
CA HIS A 38 -15.28 -9.07 -3.35
C HIS A 38 -15.97 -10.37 -3.74
N THR A 39 -16.43 -10.50 -4.98
CA THR A 39 -17.15 -11.72 -5.41
C THR A 39 -16.25 -12.94 -5.43
N LYS A 40 -16.83 -14.14 -5.33
CA LYS A 40 -16.06 -15.38 -5.29
C LYS A 40 -15.26 -15.65 -6.56
N ASP A 41 -15.77 -15.19 -7.70
CA ASP A 41 -15.08 -15.30 -8.98
C ASP A 41 -13.97 -14.24 -9.06
N GLN A 42 -12.76 -14.65 -9.39
CA GLN A 42 -11.61 -13.77 -9.54
C GLN A 42 -11.60 -12.94 -10.83
N ALA A 43 -12.49 -13.23 -11.78
CA ALA A 43 -12.42 -12.63 -13.12
C ALA A 43 -12.42 -11.10 -13.09
N GLU A 44 -13.26 -10.49 -12.25
CA GLU A 44 -13.34 -9.05 -12.12
C GLU A 44 -12.05 -8.44 -11.50
N ARG A 45 -11.46 -9.10 -10.49
CA ARG A 45 -10.20 -8.68 -9.90
C ARG A 45 -9.03 -8.79 -10.87
N LEU A 46 -8.97 -9.85 -11.65
CA LEU A 46 -7.96 -10.04 -12.70
C LEU A 46 -8.11 -9.02 -13.82
N PHE A 47 -9.36 -8.70 -14.21
CA PHE A 47 -9.63 -7.65 -15.19
C PHE A 47 -9.24 -6.26 -14.64
N SER A 48 -9.54 -5.98 -13.39
CA SER A 48 -9.08 -4.75 -12.70
C SER A 48 -7.56 -4.66 -12.70
N GLN A 49 -6.87 -5.75 -12.34
CA GLN A 49 -5.41 -5.82 -12.31
C GLN A 49 -4.77 -5.56 -13.68
N SER A 50 -5.40 -6.02 -14.78
CA SER A 50 -4.87 -5.80 -16.12
C SER A 50 -4.84 -4.32 -16.56
N GLN A 51 -5.52 -3.43 -15.86
CA GLN A 51 -5.56 -2.00 -16.14
C GLN A 51 -4.47 -1.20 -15.41
N PHE A 52 -3.79 -1.80 -14.42
CA PHE A 52 -2.86 -1.04 -13.55
C PHE A 52 -1.66 -0.49 -14.30
N ASP A 53 -1.14 -1.20 -15.28
CA ASP A 53 0.03 -0.75 -16.04
C ASP A 53 -0.24 0.53 -16.82
N ASP A 54 -1.40 0.60 -17.46
CA ASP A 54 -1.82 1.78 -18.20
C ASP A 54 -2.08 2.96 -17.25
N LEU A 55 -2.69 2.70 -16.10
CA LEU A 55 -2.97 3.73 -15.09
C LEU A 55 -1.70 4.33 -14.47
N PHE A 56 -0.62 3.55 -14.36
CA PHE A 56 0.62 4.01 -13.74
C PHE A 56 1.66 4.48 -14.75
N ALA A 57 1.35 4.45 -16.05
CA ALA A 57 2.30 4.73 -17.12
C ALA A 57 2.90 6.15 -17.05
N GLU A 58 2.13 7.16 -16.64
CA GLU A 58 2.60 8.53 -16.49
C GLU A 58 3.59 8.71 -15.33
N HIS A 59 3.59 7.78 -14.38
CA HIS A 59 4.42 7.80 -13.17
C HIS A 59 5.44 6.67 -13.11
N LYS A 60 5.75 6.04 -14.25
CA LYS A 60 6.62 4.86 -14.36
C LYS A 60 8.02 5.03 -13.73
N ASP A 61 8.49 6.27 -13.63
CA ASP A 61 9.82 6.60 -13.08
C ASP A 61 9.79 6.85 -11.57
N LEU A 62 8.61 6.83 -10.94
CA LEU A 62 8.48 7.00 -9.51
C LEU A 62 8.49 5.65 -8.79
N PRO A 63 9.13 5.59 -7.61
CA PRO A 63 8.88 4.50 -6.68
C PRO A 63 7.40 4.45 -6.31
N VAL A 64 6.82 3.25 -6.26
CA VAL A 64 5.39 3.08 -6.01
C VAL A 64 5.16 2.34 -4.70
N VAL A 65 4.23 2.85 -3.90
CA VAL A 65 3.59 2.14 -2.79
C VAL A 65 2.12 1.94 -3.16
N PHE A 66 1.72 0.70 -3.32
CA PHE A 66 0.36 0.34 -3.72
C PHE A 66 -0.30 -0.48 -2.61
N CYS A 67 -1.41 -0.01 -2.09
CA CYS A 67 -2.06 -0.62 -0.96
C CYS A 67 -3.58 -0.70 -1.12
N GLY A 68 -4.20 -1.59 -0.35
CA GLY A 68 -5.65 -1.71 -0.34
C GLY A 68 -6.14 -3.09 0.04
N ASP A 69 -7.47 -3.23 -0.05
CA ASP A 69 -8.17 -4.51 0.00
C ASP A 69 -8.23 -5.09 -1.41
N PHE A 70 -7.49 -6.17 -1.63
CA PHE A 70 -7.47 -6.88 -2.91
C PHE A 70 -8.50 -7.99 -2.97
N ASN A 71 -9.21 -8.26 -1.86
CA ASN A 71 -10.23 -9.30 -1.74
C ASN A 71 -9.79 -10.69 -2.20
N ASP A 72 -8.49 -10.97 -2.12
CA ASP A 72 -7.89 -12.23 -2.53
C ASP A 72 -6.73 -12.64 -1.63
N THR A 73 -6.51 -13.92 -1.48
CA THR A 73 -5.51 -14.49 -0.58
C THR A 73 -4.17 -14.77 -1.29
N PRO A 74 -3.05 -15.01 -0.58
CA PRO A 74 -1.73 -15.21 -1.17
C PRO A 74 -1.59 -16.43 -2.08
N ASP A 75 -2.54 -17.37 -2.07
CA ASP A 75 -2.59 -18.54 -2.94
C ASP A 75 -3.36 -18.29 -4.25
N SER A 76 -3.96 -17.10 -4.42
CA SER A 76 -4.75 -16.73 -5.58
C SER A 76 -3.92 -16.43 -6.83
N GLU A 77 -4.59 -16.48 -7.99
CA GLU A 77 -3.99 -16.06 -9.26
C GLU A 77 -3.68 -14.56 -9.29
N LEU A 78 -4.54 -13.74 -8.68
CA LEU A 78 -4.30 -12.31 -8.55
C LEU A 78 -2.99 -12.03 -7.81
N TYR A 79 -2.78 -12.68 -6.65
CA TYR A 79 -1.56 -12.50 -5.87
C TYR A 79 -0.30 -12.91 -6.66
N LYS A 80 -0.37 -14.00 -7.41
CA LYS A 80 0.74 -14.46 -8.27
C LYS A 80 1.11 -13.39 -9.30
N ARG A 81 0.13 -12.86 -10.04
CA ARG A 81 0.35 -11.80 -11.04
C ARG A 81 0.87 -10.51 -10.42
N MET A 82 0.35 -10.13 -9.26
CA MET A 82 0.87 -8.99 -8.53
C MET A 82 2.33 -9.21 -8.14
N SER A 83 2.68 -10.40 -7.67
CA SER A 83 4.04 -10.76 -7.24
C SER A 83 5.08 -10.81 -8.36
N GLU A 84 4.67 -10.93 -9.63
CA GLU A 84 5.57 -10.85 -10.78
C GLU A 84 6.17 -9.44 -10.94
N LYS A 85 5.44 -8.42 -10.51
CA LYS A 85 5.80 -7.02 -10.71
C LYS A 85 6.06 -6.27 -9.40
N TRP A 86 5.38 -6.65 -8.34
CA TRP A 86 5.37 -5.96 -7.06
C TRP A 86 5.93 -6.85 -5.95
N ILE A 87 6.40 -6.23 -4.90
CA ILE A 87 6.90 -6.91 -3.72
C ILE A 87 5.91 -6.69 -2.57
N ASP A 88 5.33 -7.76 -2.08
CA ASP A 88 4.48 -7.73 -0.90
C ASP A 88 5.32 -7.45 0.36
N ALA A 89 5.00 -6.36 1.07
CA ALA A 89 5.71 -5.95 2.27
C ALA A 89 5.67 -7.04 3.37
N TRP A 90 4.53 -7.72 3.52
CA TRP A 90 4.38 -8.80 4.49
C TRP A 90 5.33 -9.96 4.18
N SER A 91 5.45 -10.34 2.93
CA SER A 91 6.33 -11.45 2.51
C SER A 91 7.81 -11.21 2.83
N LEU A 92 8.22 -9.94 2.98
CA LEU A 92 9.62 -9.58 3.25
C LEU A 92 9.95 -9.46 4.74
N VAL A 93 9.08 -8.82 5.51
CA VAL A 93 9.38 -8.44 6.91
C VAL A 93 8.26 -8.76 7.89
N GLY A 94 7.13 -9.30 7.41
CA GLY A 94 6.02 -9.73 8.25
C GLY A 94 6.34 -10.96 9.08
N LYS A 95 5.58 -11.16 10.16
CA LYS A 95 5.69 -12.34 11.03
C LYS A 95 4.33 -13.00 11.19
N GLY A 96 4.29 -14.31 11.06
CA GLY A 96 3.05 -15.09 11.12
C GLY A 96 2.21 -14.93 9.86
N ASP A 97 0.90 -15.17 9.97
CA ASP A 97 -0.01 -15.25 8.82
C ASP A 97 -0.42 -13.90 8.25
N GLY A 98 -0.39 -12.85 9.06
CA GLY A 98 -0.77 -11.50 8.65
C GLY A 98 -2.26 -11.35 8.32
N PHE A 99 -3.11 -12.15 8.94
CA PHE A 99 -4.54 -12.13 8.67
C PHE A 99 -5.17 -10.79 9.04
N THR A 100 -5.94 -10.23 8.11
CA THR A 100 -6.62 -8.94 8.26
C THR A 100 -8.13 -9.06 8.33
N MET A 101 -8.71 -10.15 7.84
CA MET A 101 -10.16 -10.37 7.76
C MET A 101 -10.54 -11.67 8.51
N THR A 102 -11.54 -11.68 9.39
CA THR A 102 -12.29 -10.61 10.03
C THR A 102 -11.56 -10.17 11.29
N SER A 103 -11.74 -8.90 11.71
CA SER A 103 -11.07 -8.39 12.91
C SER A 103 -11.39 -9.17 14.20
N ALA A 104 -12.61 -9.74 14.29
CA ALA A 104 -13.03 -10.53 15.45
C ALA A 104 -12.38 -11.94 15.50
N SER A 105 -12.09 -12.54 14.34
CA SER A 105 -11.46 -13.86 14.20
C SER A 105 -10.73 -13.91 12.85
N PRO A 106 -9.53 -13.31 12.77
CA PRO A 106 -8.84 -13.17 11.50
C PRO A 106 -8.34 -14.52 10.98
N THR A 107 -8.71 -14.85 9.75
CA THR A 107 -8.38 -16.12 9.09
C THR A 107 -7.90 -15.94 7.66
N ARG A 108 -7.95 -14.70 7.10
CA ARG A 108 -7.55 -14.40 5.74
C ARG A 108 -6.71 -13.13 5.69
N ARG A 109 -5.69 -13.13 4.87
CA ARG A 109 -4.94 -11.94 4.50
C ARG A 109 -5.37 -11.51 3.11
N ILE A 110 -6.10 -10.41 3.01
CA ILE A 110 -6.67 -9.87 1.78
C ILE A 110 -6.31 -8.39 1.57
N ASP A 111 -5.75 -7.77 2.59
CA ASP A 111 -5.20 -6.42 2.55
C ASP A 111 -3.69 -6.48 2.35
N TYR A 112 -3.16 -5.63 1.48
CA TYR A 112 -1.75 -5.66 1.10
C TYR A 112 -1.14 -4.27 1.06
N VAL A 113 0.16 -4.22 1.31
CA VAL A 113 1.06 -3.14 0.95
C VAL A 113 2.11 -3.71 0.01
N TRP A 114 2.05 -3.28 -1.24
CA TRP A 114 3.00 -3.63 -2.28
C TRP A 114 3.97 -2.48 -2.51
N VAL A 115 5.22 -2.79 -2.82
CA VAL A 115 6.21 -1.81 -3.25
C VAL A 115 6.80 -2.19 -4.60
N SER A 116 7.17 -1.21 -5.42
CA SER A 116 7.68 -1.45 -6.78
C SER A 116 9.00 -2.22 -6.81
N ASP A 117 9.91 -1.96 -5.88
CA ASP A 117 11.20 -2.64 -5.83
C ASP A 117 11.96 -2.46 -4.51
N LYS A 118 13.01 -3.27 -4.31
CA LYS A 118 13.93 -3.18 -3.16
C LYS A 118 15.02 -2.12 -3.33
N LYS A 119 15.18 -1.54 -4.51
CA LYS A 119 16.22 -0.53 -4.74
C LYS A 119 15.81 0.78 -4.12
N ASN A 120 14.52 1.13 -4.27
CA ASN A 120 13.96 2.38 -3.78
C ASN A 120 13.48 2.30 -2.33
N PHE A 121 13.11 1.12 -1.83
CA PHE A 121 12.56 0.97 -0.49
C PHE A 121 13.39 0.07 0.41
N LYS A 122 13.48 0.46 1.69
CA LYS A 122 13.94 -0.39 2.78
C LYS A 122 12.79 -0.57 3.75
N LEU A 123 12.12 -1.71 3.67
CA LEU A 123 11.08 -2.08 4.62
C LEU A 123 11.70 -2.32 5.99
N ARG A 124 11.16 -1.68 7.03
CA ARG A 124 11.62 -1.78 8.41
C ARG A 124 10.85 -2.85 9.17
N TRP A 125 9.55 -2.74 9.12
CA TRP A 125 8.62 -3.69 9.71
C TRP A 125 7.24 -3.56 9.06
N VAL A 126 6.42 -4.59 9.24
CA VAL A 126 5.00 -4.59 8.93
C VAL A 126 4.27 -5.33 10.04
N ASP A 127 3.08 -4.85 10.40
CA ASP A 127 2.28 -5.41 11.49
C ASP A 127 0.78 -5.29 11.20
N VAL A 128 0.00 -6.12 11.90
CA VAL A 128 -1.47 -6.13 11.88
C VAL A 128 -1.97 -5.96 13.33
N PRO A 129 -2.03 -4.71 13.83
CA PRO A 129 -2.45 -4.46 15.20
C PRO A 129 -3.92 -4.78 15.42
N GLN A 130 -4.23 -5.35 16.58
CA GLN A 130 -5.58 -5.73 16.95
C GLN A 130 -6.44 -4.49 17.26
N THR A 131 -7.63 -4.43 16.68
CA THR A 131 -8.61 -3.37 16.91
C THR A 131 -10.02 -3.86 16.65
N LYS A 132 -11.01 -3.11 17.16
CA LYS A 132 -12.44 -3.31 16.89
C LYS A 132 -13.04 -2.16 16.07
N ALA A 133 -12.20 -1.32 15.47
CA ALA A 133 -12.65 -0.14 14.74
C ALA A 133 -13.27 -0.47 13.38
N SER A 134 -12.99 -1.66 12.83
CA SER A 134 -13.47 -2.15 11.53
C SER A 134 -13.65 -3.66 11.59
N ASP A 135 -14.31 -4.25 10.61
CA ASP A 135 -14.32 -5.70 10.34
C ASP A 135 -13.02 -6.20 9.73
N HIS A 136 -12.15 -5.29 9.25
CA HIS A 136 -10.75 -5.58 8.94
C HIS A 136 -9.82 -5.11 10.04
N LEU A 137 -8.70 -5.80 10.21
CA LEU A 137 -7.56 -5.31 10.97
C LEU A 137 -6.70 -4.40 10.08
N PRO A 138 -6.15 -3.30 10.63
CA PRO A 138 -5.27 -2.43 9.85
C PRO A 138 -3.94 -3.14 9.54
N LEU A 139 -3.47 -2.99 8.31
CA LEU A 139 -2.12 -3.35 7.91
C LEU A 139 -1.25 -2.10 7.98
N VAL A 140 -0.19 -2.14 8.80
CA VAL A 140 0.71 -1.02 9.03
C VAL A 140 2.10 -1.40 8.56
N ALA A 141 2.71 -0.56 7.72
CA ALA A 141 4.08 -0.77 7.25
C ALA A 141 4.94 0.46 7.49
N GLU A 142 6.15 0.25 7.98
CA GLU A 142 7.19 1.27 8.05
C GLU A 142 8.25 0.99 7.01
N MET A 143 8.51 1.99 6.18
CA MET A 143 9.52 1.90 5.14
C MET A 143 10.30 3.20 4.99
N GLU A 144 11.52 3.07 4.53
CA GLU A 144 12.43 4.16 4.24
C GLU A 144 12.59 4.24 2.72
N LEU A 145 12.34 5.42 2.14
CA LEU A 145 12.71 5.69 0.76
C LEU A 145 14.22 5.88 0.72
N LYS A 146 14.91 5.04 -0.05
CA LYS A 146 16.34 5.22 -0.24
C LYS A 146 16.58 6.43 -1.14
N PRO A 147 17.58 7.26 -0.81
CA PRO A 147 17.93 8.38 -1.66
C PRO A 147 18.26 7.89 -3.07
N VAL A 148 17.61 8.45 -4.08
CA VAL A 148 18.11 8.35 -5.44
C VAL A 148 19.42 9.13 -5.43
N PRO A 149 20.55 8.57 -5.88
CA PRO A 149 21.81 9.30 -5.93
C PRO A 149 21.65 10.55 -6.80
N HIS A 150 21.40 11.68 -6.18
CA HIS A 150 21.53 12.97 -6.84
C HIS A 150 23.00 13.34 -6.83
N PRO A 151 23.55 13.88 -7.91
CA PRO A 151 24.95 14.20 -7.97
C PRO A 151 25.43 15.30 -7.02
N MET A 152 24.56 15.92 -6.24
CA MET A 152 24.93 16.89 -5.19
C MET A 152 23.85 17.08 -4.12
N GLY A 153 24.19 16.89 -2.82
CA GLY A 153 23.58 17.56 -1.67
C GLY A 153 22.88 16.68 -0.64
N ASN A 154 23.40 16.76 0.55
CA ASN A 154 22.93 16.42 1.90
C ASN A 154 21.78 15.41 2.06
N GLU A 155 22.15 14.23 2.55
CA GLU A 155 21.29 13.14 2.92
C GLU A 155 20.42 13.47 4.15
N GLN A 156 19.16 13.75 3.95
CA GLN A 156 18.16 13.68 5.02
C GLN A 156 17.32 12.42 4.85
N LEU A 157 17.33 11.55 5.86
CA LEU A 157 16.55 10.33 5.90
C LEU A 157 15.06 10.66 6.09
N ALA A 158 14.22 10.41 5.11
CA ALA A 158 12.77 10.50 5.27
C ALA A 158 12.18 9.13 5.62
N LEU A 159 11.46 9.08 6.71
CA LEU A 159 10.72 7.93 7.17
C LEU A 159 9.26 8.07 6.75
N LEU A 160 8.75 7.11 5.99
CA LEU A 160 7.35 7.02 5.62
C LEU A 160 6.67 5.91 6.44
N ILE A 161 5.69 6.28 7.25
CA ILE A 161 4.83 5.35 7.98
C ILE A 161 3.47 5.34 7.29
N ILE A 162 3.04 4.19 6.81
CA ILE A 162 1.75 4.01 6.16
C ILE A 162 0.86 3.19 7.07
N VAL A 163 -0.27 3.76 7.44
CA VAL A 163 -1.33 3.10 8.20
C VAL A 163 -2.55 2.99 7.30
N LEU A 164 -2.95 1.76 7.00
CA LEU A 164 -4.19 1.47 6.31
C LEU A 164 -5.28 1.17 7.34
N THR A 165 -6.30 2.01 7.40
CA THR A 165 -7.49 1.77 8.19
C THR A 165 -8.70 1.72 7.27
N PHE A 166 -9.39 0.59 7.24
CA PHE A 166 -10.65 0.44 6.53
C PHE A 166 -11.81 0.73 7.48
N LEU A 167 -12.63 1.72 7.16
CA LEU A 167 -13.86 2.02 7.85
C LEU A 167 -15.02 1.45 7.02
N SER A 168 -15.50 0.27 7.37
CA SER A 168 -16.50 -0.50 6.62
C SER A 168 -17.94 -0.02 6.79
N ALA A 169 -18.21 1.07 7.51
CA ALA A 169 -19.58 1.50 7.84
C ALA A 169 -20.08 2.72 7.07
N ILE A 170 -19.32 3.28 6.13
CA ILE A 170 -19.74 4.46 5.36
C ILE A 170 -19.38 4.25 3.89
N PRO A 171 -20.30 4.43 2.93
CA PRO A 171 -20.05 4.19 1.50
C PRO A 171 -19.13 5.21 0.84
N ILE A 172 -18.38 5.99 1.61
CA ILE A 172 -17.47 7.02 1.09
C ILE A 172 -16.19 7.00 1.93
N GLY A 173 -15.12 6.46 1.38
CA GLY A 173 -13.80 6.87 1.76
C GLY A 173 -12.89 5.81 2.40
N LEU A 174 -11.93 5.42 1.61
CA LEU A 174 -10.68 4.84 2.10
C LEU A 174 -10.01 5.87 3.02
N GLY A 175 -9.97 5.62 4.30
CA GLY A 175 -9.24 6.47 5.25
C GLY A 175 -7.76 6.10 5.25
N ILE A 176 -6.93 6.92 4.60
CA ILE A 176 -5.49 6.75 4.63
C ILE A 176 -4.90 7.83 5.52
N THR A 177 -4.20 7.44 6.57
CA THR A 177 -3.47 8.36 7.43
C THR A 177 -1.97 8.21 7.16
N ILE A 178 -1.35 9.26 6.64
CA ILE A 178 0.09 9.33 6.39
C ILE A 178 0.71 10.21 7.46
N PHE A 179 1.63 9.66 8.25
CA PHE A 179 2.39 10.43 9.23
C PHE A 179 3.82 10.63 8.74
N LYS A 180 4.24 11.88 8.69
CA LYS A 180 5.64 12.25 8.49
C LYS A 180 6.30 12.37 9.86
N ALA A 181 7.15 11.43 10.24
CA ALA A 181 7.98 11.55 11.44
C ALA A 181 9.26 12.30 11.10
N ASN A 182 9.37 13.56 11.51
CA ASN A 182 10.63 14.27 11.51
C ASN A 182 11.39 13.89 12.79
N ARG A 183 12.60 13.31 12.68
CA ARG A 183 13.51 13.25 13.80
C ARG A 183 13.94 14.68 14.14
N LEU A 184 13.55 15.15 15.29
CA LEU A 184 14.16 16.32 15.91
C LEU A 184 15.63 15.98 16.21
N ASN A 185 16.55 16.68 15.57
CA ASN A 185 17.95 16.72 15.96
C ASN A 185 18.02 17.37 17.35
N SER A 186 18.12 16.57 18.39
CA SER A 186 18.59 17.04 19.69
C SER A 186 20.10 17.24 19.57
N SER A 187 20.52 18.43 19.17
CA SER A 187 21.89 18.87 19.41
C SER A 187 22.04 19.04 20.92
N ILE A 188 22.59 18.07 21.58
CA ILE A 188 23.15 18.22 22.91
C ILE A 188 24.40 19.08 22.71
N LYS A 189 24.29 20.36 23.06
CA LYS A 189 25.47 21.18 23.37
C LYS A 189 25.95 20.77 24.75
N GLU A 190 27.07 20.10 24.80
CA GLU A 190 27.88 20.04 26.00
C GLU A 190 28.44 21.44 26.27
N SER A 191 28.15 21.93 27.43
CA SER A 191 28.87 23.06 28.08
C SER A 191 29.51 22.56 29.34
#